data_d9c570f5af99a425d0872b2e7f462901
#
_entry.id   d9c570f5af99a425d0872b2e7f462901
#
_cell.length_a   1.000
_cell.length_b   1.000
_cell.length_c   1.000
_cell.angle_alpha   90.00
_cell.angle_beta   90.00
_cell.angle_gamma   90.00
#
_symmetry.space_group_name_H-M   'P 1'
#
loop_
_entity.id
_entity.type
_entity.pdbx_description
1 polymer ?
#
loop_
_entity_poly.entity_id
_entity_poly.type
_entity_poly.pdbx_seq_one_letter_code
_entity_poly.pdbx_strand_id
1 'polypeptide(L)'
;SQAIQLGSYNMEARNDAYFWRGESYYRMGEYENAISDYRTYLNNTRQRNTDMYALAYYNLGYSYFKLRDYSAALNRFRQYVDLESNRQAASLADAYNRIGDCLYPNRQFSLAEENYSRAVQLSPSAGDYSIYQKGFLLGLQKDYKGKISAMDRLISEYPESQYVDDALFEKGRSYVLLENSSSAAQAFEKLIREFPQSSLARKAGIQLGLLYYNDNQPEKALAAYKQVISNYPGSEEAKIALQDLKSVYIDLN
;
A
#
# COMPACT_ATOMS: atom_id res chain seq x y z
N SER A 1 -32.56 -3.87 13.59
CA SER A 1 -32.68 -5.32 13.87
C SER A 1 -33.69 -5.57 14.98
N GLN A 2 -34.30 -6.74 15.01
CA GLN A 2 -35.27 -7.14 16.07
C GLN A 2 -34.65 -7.04 17.48
N ALA A 3 -33.36 -7.35 17.63
CA ALA A 3 -32.66 -7.23 18.92
C ALA A 3 -32.64 -5.80 19.47
N ILE A 4 -32.57 -4.79 18.61
CA ILE A 4 -32.64 -3.38 19.05
C ILE A 4 -34.07 -3.02 19.47
N GLN A 5 -35.09 -3.56 18.80
CA GLN A 5 -36.51 -3.32 19.14
C GLN A 5 -36.95 -4.06 20.41
N LEU A 6 -36.44 -5.28 20.63
CA LEU A 6 -36.77 -6.11 21.80
C LEU A 6 -35.96 -5.77 23.06
N GLY A 7 -34.95 -4.95 22.96
CA GLY A 7 -33.94 -4.67 23.98
C GLY A 7 -34.40 -3.78 25.14
N SER A 8 -35.71 -3.63 25.39
CA SER A 8 -36.20 -2.91 26.57
C SER A 8 -35.87 -3.60 27.90
N TYR A 9 -35.56 -4.90 27.88
CA TYR A 9 -35.28 -5.70 29.07
C TYR A 9 -33.78 -5.88 29.39
N ASN A 10 -32.89 -5.67 28.39
CA ASN A 10 -31.44 -5.73 28.61
C ASN A 10 -30.74 -4.66 27.76
N MET A 11 -30.37 -3.56 28.42
CA MET A 11 -29.74 -2.41 27.80
C MET A 11 -28.35 -2.74 27.20
N GLU A 12 -27.61 -3.68 27.82
CA GLU A 12 -26.32 -4.14 27.28
C GLU A 12 -26.51 -4.90 25.97
N ALA A 13 -27.36 -5.92 25.93
CA ALA A 13 -27.66 -6.69 24.73
C ALA A 13 -28.20 -5.81 23.60
N ARG A 14 -28.99 -4.79 23.92
CA ARG A 14 -29.44 -3.80 22.94
C ARG A 14 -28.27 -2.98 22.41
N ASN A 15 -27.34 -2.59 23.27
CA ASN A 15 -26.17 -1.81 22.85
C ASN A 15 -25.24 -2.65 22.00
N ASP A 16 -24.95 -3.89 22.37
CA ASP A 16 -24.13 -4.81 21.56
C ASP A 16 -24.75 -5.06 20.18
N ALA A 17 -26.08 -5.06 20.07
CA ALA A 17 -26.76 -5.19 18.79
C ALA A 17 -26.47 -4.03 17.83
N TYR A 18 -26.16 -2.82 18.31
CA TYR A 18 -25.66 -1.74 17.46
C TYR A 18 -24.26 -2.05 16.91
N PHE A 19 -23.36 -2.58 17.73
CA PHE A 19 -22.03 -2.99 17.26
C PHE A 19 -22.13 -4.01 16.12
N TRP A 20 -22.89 -5.09 16.32
CA TRP A 20 -23.02 -6.14 15.30
C TRP A 20 -23.79 -5.71 14.07
N ARG A 21 -24.75 -4.80 14.20
CA ARG A 21 -25.41 -4.21 13.03
C ARG A 21 -24.47 -3.28 12.26
N GLY A 22 -23.66 -2.50 12.95
CA GLY A 22 -22.61 -1.68 12.35
C GLY A 22 -21.61 -2.52 11.54
N GLU A 23 -21.19 -3.68 12.08
CA GLU A 23 -20.35 -4.65 11.36
C GLU A 23 -21.07 -5.18 10.10
N SER A 24 -22.36 -5.46 10.18
CA SER A 24 -23.14 -5.90 9.02
C SER A 24 -23.21 -4.80 7.94
N TYR A 25 -23.48 -3.57 8.32
CA TYR A 25 -23.49 -2.42 7.41
C TYR A 25 -22.12 -2.19 6.76
N TYR A 26 -21.04 -2.30 7.55
CA TYR A 26 -19.69 -2.18 6.99
C TYR A 26 -19.41 -3.23 5.90
N ARG A 27 -19.79 -4.50 6.14
CA ARG A 27 -19.64 -5.59 5.15
C ARG A 27 -20.50 -5.40 3.90
N MET A 28 -21.64 -4.73 4.02
CA MET A 28 -22.51 -4.36 2.90
C MET A 28 -22.01 -3.11 2.14
N GLY A 29 -20.97 -2.43 2.64
CA GLY A 29 -20.48 -1.18 2.05
C GLY A 29 -21.28 0.05 2.46
N GLU A 30 -22.21 -0.08 3.40
CA GLU A 30 -23.05 1.02 3.94
C GLU A 30 -22.34 1.73 5.08
N TYR A 31 -21.25 2.43 4.73
CA TYR A 31 -20.30 2.97 5.73
C TYR A 31 -20.91 4.05 6.63
N GLU A 32 -21.82 4.90 6.12
CA GLU A 32 -22.52 5.92 6.91
C GLU A 32 -23.42 5.28 7.97
N ASN A 33 -24.12 4.20 7.62
CA ASN A 33 -24.95 3.45 8.56
C ASN A 33 -24.09 2.73 9.61
N ALA A 34 -22.95 2.16 9.19
CA ALA A 34 -21.97 1.57 10.10
C ALA A 34 -21.44 2.59 11.11
N ILE A 35 -21.05 3.79 10.64
CA ILE A 35 -20.60 4.91 11.49
C ILE A 35 -21.67 5.27 12.52
N SER A 36 -22.93 5.41 12.11
CA SER A 36 -24.03 5.74 12.99
C SER A 36 -24.18 4.71 14.13
N ASP A 37 -24.13 3.42 13.79
CA ASP A 37 -24.29 2.34 14.72
C ASP A 37 -23.09 2.19 15.67
N TYR A 38 -21.86 2.24 15.17
CA TYR A 38 -20.68 2.21 16.03
C TYR A 38 -20.62 3.40 17.00
N ARG A 39 -21.01 4.60 16.57
CA ARG A 39 -21.10 5.78 17.44
C ARG A 39 -22.16 5.60 18.50
N THR A 40 -23.33 5.02 18.16
CA THR A 40 -24.39 4.73 19.11
C THR A 40 -23.91 3.72 20.16
N TYR A 41 -23.23 2.65 19.73
CA TYR A 41 -22.60 1.68 20.63
C TYR A 41 -21.63 2.36 21.61
N LEU A 42 -20.67 3.13 21.08
CA LEU A 42 -19.64 3.80 21.88
C LEU A 42 -20.21 4.80 22.88
N ASN A 43 -21.27 5.54 22.51
CA ASN A 43 -21.89 6.54 23.36
C ASN A 43 -22.68 5.89 24.52
N ASN A 44 -23.28 4.73 24.28
CA ASN A 44 -24.14 4.05 25.25
C ASN A 44 -23.38 3.05 26.14
N THR A 45 -22.17 2.63 25.71
CA THR A 45 -21.37 1.64 26.46
C THR A 45 -20.86 2.22 27.77
N ARG A 46 -21.12 1.51 28.87
CA ARG A 46 -20.60 1.83 30.20
C ARG A 46 -19.25 1.19 30.48
N GLN A 47 -19.02 -0.01 29.94
CA GLN A 47 -17.78 -0.79 30.09
C GLN A 47 -16.80 -0.42 28.99
N ARG A 48 -15.93 0.54 29.28
CA ARG A 48 -14.99 1.13 28.30
C ARG A 48 -13.62 0.43 28.22
N ASN A 49 -13.44 -0.62 28.99
CA ASN A 49 -12.19 -1.40 29.08
C ASN A 49 -12.33 -2.80 28.47
N THR A 50 -13.25 -2.99 27.56
CA THR A 50 -13.46 -4.26 26.86
C THR A 50 -12.83 -4.25 25.47
N ASP A 51 -12.44 -5.43 24.99
CA ASP A 51 -11.92 -5.61 23.63
C ASP A 51 -12.94 -5.14 22.58
N MET A 52 -14.23 -5.37 22.82
CA MET A 52 -15.29 -4.91 21.93
C MET A 52 -15.36 -3.39 21.85
N TYR A 53 -15.13 -2.69 22.96
CA TYR A 53 -15.11 -1.23 22.99
C TYR A 53 -13.92 -0.68 22.17
N ALA A 54 -12.73 -1.25 22.34
CA ALA A 54 -11.57 -0.91 21.54
C ALA A 54 -11.82 -1.23 20.06
N LEU A 55 -12.33 -2.43 19.76
CA LEU A 55 -12.61 -2.86 18.39
C LEU A 55 -13.66 -1.96 17.70
N ALA A 56 -14.60 -1.38 18.44
CA ALA A 56 -15.55 -0.44 17.86
C ALA A 56 -14.86 0.82 17.32
N TYR A 57 -13.80 1.31 17.96
CA TYR A 57 -12.99 2.42 17.40
C TYR A 57 -12.22 2.01 16.15
N TYR A 58 -11.70 0.80 16.14
CA TYR A 58 -11.01 0.26 14.97
C TYR A 58 -11.94 0.16 13.75
N ASN A 59 -13.11 -0.44 13.92
CA ASN A 59 -14.12 -0.58 12.86
C ASN A 59 -14.69 0.78 12.40
N LEU A 60 -14.91 1.69 13.36
CA LEU A 60 -15.31 3.07 13.06
C LEU A 60 -14.22 3.81 12.27
N GLY A 61 -12.96 3.60 12.61
CA GLY A 61 -11.81 4.11 11.87
C GLY A 61 -11.83 3.64 10.42
N TYR A 62 -12.04 2.35 10.19
CA TYR A 62 -12.17 1.80 8.85
C TYR A 62 -13.37 2.34 8.07
N SER A 63 -14.51 2.54 8.74
CA SER A 63 -15.70 3.10 8.08
C SER A 63 -15.44 4.51 7.55
N TYR A 64 -14.78 5.37 8.34
CA TYR A 64 -14.34 6.68 7.89
C TYR A 64 -13.26 6.60 6.79
N PHE A 65 -12.33 5.65 6.92
CA PHE A 65 -11.27 5.44 5.92
C PHE A 65 -11.84 5.08 4.54
N LYS A 66 -12.87 4.22 4.50
CA LYS A 66 -13.58 3.87 3.26
C LYS A 66 -14.29 5.06 2.61
N LEU A 67 -14.78 5.99 3.41
CA LEU A 67 -15.35 7.26 2.95
C LEU A 67 -14.28 8.32 2.63
N ARG A 68 -12.99 7.99 2.78
CA ARG A 68 -11.86 8.89 2.60
C ARG A 68 -11.83 10.08 3.56
N ASP A 69 -12.57 10.01 4.66
CA ASP A 69 -12.42 10.95 5.78
C ASP A 69 -11.23 10.53 6.64
N TYR A 70 -10.02 10.81 6.10
CA TYR A 70 -8.78 10.42 6.74
C TYR A 70 -8.54 11.11 8.08
N SER A 71 -9.12 12.29 8.30
CA SER A 71 -9.02 13.01 9.58
C SER A 71 -9.80 12.31 10.67
N ALA A 72 -11.06 11.97 10.40
CA ALA A 72 -11.87 11.20 11.34
C ALA A 72 -11.30 9.79 11.56
N ALA A 73 -10.88 9.10 10.50
CA ALA A 73 -10.27 7.78 10.58
C ALA A 73 -9.02 7.78 11.46
N LEU A 74 -8.11 8.74 11.26
CA LEU A 74 -6.89 8.91 12.06
C LEU A 74 -7.20 8.99 13.55
N ASN A 75 -8.18 9.81 13.93
CA ASN A 75 -8.57 9.96 15.32
C ASN A 75 -9.10 8.65 15.93
N ARG A 76 -9.85 7.85 15.15
CA ARG A 76 -10.41 6.59 15.63
C ARG A 76 -9.36 5.49 15.75
N PHE A 77 -8.46 5.38 14.78
CA PHE A 77 -7.34 4.43 14.89
C PHE A 77 -6.42 4.76 16.06
N ARG A 78 -6.14 6.04 16.33
CA ARG A 78 -5.38 6.44 17.54
C ARG A 78 -6.10 6.02 18.83
N GLN A 79 -7.41 6.27 18.93
CA GLN A 79 -8.20 5.82 20.08
C GLN A 79 -8.14 4.30 20.26
N TYR A 80 -8.19 3.54 19.16
CA TYR A 80 -8.02 2.09 19.21
C TYR A 80 -6.63 1.71 19.76
N VAL A 81 -5.57 2.28 19.22
CA VAL A 81 -4.19 2.00 19.64
C VAL A 81 -3.97 2.30 21.13
N ASP A 82 -4.60 3.35 21.64
CA ASP A 82 -4.50 3.73 23.06
C ASP A 82 -5.26 2.75 23.97
N LEU A 83 -6.36 2.19 23.50
CA LEU A 83 -7.23 1.28 24.25
C LEU A 83 -6.82 -0.19 24.14
N GLU A 84 -6.16 -0.61 23.05
CA GLU A 84 -5.81 -2.01 22.82
C GLU A 84 -4.75 -2.49 23.82
N SER A 85 -5.14 -3.40 24.69
CA SER A 85 -4.27 -3.96 25.74
C SER A 85 -3.38 -5.08 25.23
N ASN A 86 -3.84 -5.83 24.22
CA ASN A 86 -3.08 -6.90 23.61
C ASN A 86 -2.06 -6.35 22.61
N ARG A 87 -0.83 -6.13 23.08
CA ARG A 87 0.26 -5.59 22.25
C ARG A 87 0.74 -6.52 21.14
N GLN A 88 0.24 -7.75 21.06
CA GLN A 88 0.51 -8.73 20.00
C GLN A 88 -0.67 -8.88 19.03
N ALA A 89 -1.73 -8.11 19.20
CA ALA A 89 -2.88 -8.15 18.29
C ALA A 89 -2.46 -7.75 16.87
N ALA A 90 -2.79 -8.57 15.88
CA ALA A 90 -2.52 -8.27 14.46
C ALA A 90 -3.22 -6.97 14.02
N SER A 91 -4.42 -6.69 14.57
CA SER A 91 -5.16 -5.46 14.36
C SER A 91 -4.43 -4.21 14.86
N LEU A 92 -3.54 -4.35 15.87
CA LEU A 92 -2.73 -3.23 16.34
C LEU A 92 -1.68 -2.82 15.30
N ALA A 93 -1.00 -3.79 14.70
CA ALA A 93 -0.06 -3.53 13.60
C ALA A 93 -0.77 -2.92 12.40
N ASP A 94 -1.95 -3.45 12.05
CA ASP A 94 -2.76 -2.89 10.97
C ASP A 94 -3.23 -1.46 11.29
N ALA A 95 -3.67 -1.18 12.51
CA ALA A 95 -4.07 0.17 12.92
C ALA A 95 -2.91 1.18 12.76
N TYR A 96 -1.69 0.80 13.09
CA TYR A 96 -0.52 1.66 12.81
C TYR A 96 -0.30 1.89 11.32
N ASN A 97 -0.53 0.88 10.47
CA ASN A 97 -0.52 1.06 9.01
C ASN A 97 -1.59 2.06 8.57
N ARG A 98 -2.83 1.90 9.06
CA ARG A 98 -3.93 2.83 8.72
C ARG A 98 -3.66 4.25 9.22
N ILE A 99 -3.03 4.42 10.38
CA ILE A 99 -2.57 5.73 10.86
C ILE A 99 -1.57 6.34 9.86
N GLY A 100 -0.59 5.57 9.41
CA GLY A 100 0.36 5.99 8.38
C GLY A 100 -0.34 6.43 7.09
N ASP A 101 -1.29 5.63 6.61
CA ASP A 101 -2.08 5.93 5.41
C ASP A 101 -2.93 7.22 5.56
N CYS A 102 -3.47 7.48 6.76
CA CYS A 102 -4.23 8.70 7.03
C CYS A 102 -3.34 9.96 7.12
N LEU A 103 -2.09 9.81 7.53
CA LEU A 103 -1.13 10.90 7.63
C LEU A 103 -0.54 11.30 6.26
N TYR A 104 -0.46 10.36 5.35
CA TYR A 104 0.12 10.54 4.02
C TYR A 104 -0.53 11.66 3.19
N PRO A 105 -1.87 11.75 3.05
CA PRO A 105 -2.52 12.81 2.26
C PRO A 105 -2.22 14.21 2.77
N ASN A 106 -1.97 14.35 4.08
CA ASN A 106 -1.63 15.59 4.74
C ASN A 106 -0.12 15.90 4.71
N ARG A 107 0.66 15.13 3.95
CA ARG A 107 2.12 15.24 3.82
C ARG A 107 2.89 15.15 5.15
N GLN A 108 2.32 14.51 6.15
CA GLN A 108 2.97 14.28 7.44
C GLN A 108 3.86 13.01 7.34
N PHE A 109 4.84 13.07 6.44
CA PHE A 109 5.61 11.89 6.02
C PHE A 109 6.43 11.27 7.14
N SER A 110 7.08 12.08 7.99
CA SER A 110 7.86 11.55 9.11
C SER A 110 7.00 10.80 10.13
N LEU A 111 5.80 11.32 10.43
CA LEU A 111 4.87 10.63 11.32
C LEU A 111 4.29 9.37 10.67
N ALA A 112 4.01 9.39 9.37
CA ALA A 112 3.57 8.20 8.66
C ALA A 112 4.65 7.10 8.69
N GLU A 113 5.91 7.47 8.43
CA GLU A 113 7.06 6.55 8.49
C GLU A 113 7.24 5.92 9.88
N GLU A 114 7.11 6.71 10.95
CA GLU A 114 7.14 6.20 12.32
C GLU A 114 6.08 5.13 12.55
N ASN A 115 4.85 5.38 12.10
CA ASN A 115 3.74 4.44 12.27
C ASN A 115 3.93 3.15 11.45
N TYR A 116 4.39 3.23 10.20
CA TYR A 116 4.76 2.03 9.44
C TYR A 116 5.91 1.25 10.10
N SER A 117 6.88 1.94 10.67
CA SER A 117 7.97 1.29 11.40
C SER A 117 7.47 0.55 12.64
N ARG A 118 6.51 1.11 13.37
CA ARG A 118 5.84 0.44 14.51
C ARG A 118 5.06 -0.79 14.07
N ALA A 119 4.35 -0.70 12.95
CA ALA A 119 3.62 -1.85 12.39
C ALA A 119 4.55 -3.03 12.08
N VAL A 120 5.71 -2.79 11.44
CA VAL A 120 6.72 -3.83 11.19
C VAL A 120 7.25 -4.43 12.49
N GLN A 121 7.49 -3.61 13.52
CA GLN A 121 7.98 -4.12 14.82
C GLN A 121 6.96 -5.02 15.52
N LEU A 122 5.67 -4.71 15.41
CA LEU A 122 4.60 -5.47 16.02
C LEU A 122 4.29 -6.77 15.26
N SER A 123 4.38 -6.75 13.94
CA SER A 123 4.11 -7.91 13.08
C SER A 123 5.19 -8.06 12.01
N PRO A 124 6.39 -8.54 12.38
CA PRO A 124 7.48 -8.69 11.41
C PRO A 124 7.13 -9.64 10.26
N SER A 125 6.33 -10.67 10.50
CA SER A 125 5.93 -11.66 9.48
C SER A 125 4.95 -11.11 8.43
N ALA A 126 4.32 -9.96 8.70
CA ALA A 126 3.37 -9.28 7.82
C ALA A 126 3.80 -7.82 7.57
N GLY A 127 5.09 -7.56 7.57
CA GLY A 127 5.66 -6.22 7.47
C GLY A 127 5.84 -5.70 6.04
N ASP A 128 5.55 -6.51 5.02
CA ASP A 128 5.77 -6.19 3.62
C ASP A 128 5.06 -4.90 3.16
N TYR A 129 3.78 -4.75 3.50
CA TYR A 129 3.04 -3.52 3.22
C TYR A 129 3.71 -2.29 3.85
N SER A 130 4.04 -2.39 5.14
CA SER A 130 4.63 -1.28 5.89
C SER A 130 5.99 -0.87 5.33
N ILE A 131 6.83 -1.84 4.95
CA ILE A 131 8.15 -1.60 4.36
C ILE A 131 8.00 -0.96 2.99
N TYR A 132 7.05 -1.44 2.18
CA TYR A 132 6.75 -0.86 0.86
C TYR A 132 6.34 0.61 1.00
N GLN A 133 5.37 0.91 1.87
CA GLN A 133 4.88 2.27 2.09
C GLN A 133 5.97 3.20 2.64
N LYS A 134 6.79 2.70 3.57
CA LYS A 134 7.95 3.45 4.07
C LYS A 134 8.93 3.79 2.94
N GLY A 135 9.28 2.83 2.09
CA GLY A 135 10.13 3.07 0.93
C GLY A 135 9.52 4.08 -0.04
N PHE A 136 8.20 4.04 -0.24
CA PHE A 136 7.48 5.02 -1.06
C PHE A 136 7.61 6.44 -0.48
N LEU A 137 7.43 6.62 0.83
CA LEU A 137 7.61 7.90 1.51
C LEU A 137 9.03 8.46 1.38
N LEU A 138 10.05 7.61 1.55
CA LEU A 138 11.45 7.99 1.36
C LEU A 138 11.70 8.53 -0.06
N GLY A 139 11.09 7.89 -1.06
CA GLY A 139 11.15 8.38 -2.45
C GLY A 139 10.52 9.76 -2.64
N LEU A 140 9.39 10.06 -1.99
CA LEU A 140 8.76 11.39 -2.01
C LEU A 140 9.63 12.46 -1.37
N GLN A 141 10.44 12.07 -0.37
CA GLN A 141 11.41 12.93 0.29
C GLN A 141 12.73 13.02 -0.47
N LYS A 142 12.82 12.37 -1.65
CA LYS A 142 14.01 12.27 -2.51
C LYS A 142 15.16 11.48 -1.85
N ASP A 143 14.90 10.74 -0.78
CA ASP A 143 15.86 9.77 -0.25
C ASP A 143 15.79 8.45 -1.06
N TYR A 144 16.36 8.50 -2.25
CA TYR A 144 16.36 7.36 -3.17
C TYR A 144 17.21 6.19 -2.65
N LYS A 145 18.25 6.45 -1.87
CA LYS A 145 19.07 5.40 -1.24
C LYS A 145 18.29 4.66 -0.16
N GLY A 146 17.61 5.41 0.70
CA GLY A 146 16.72 4.84 1.72
C GLY A 146 15.58 4.03 1.08
N LYS A 147 14.99 4.55 0.00
CA LYS A 147 13.97 3.81 -0.78
C LYS A 147 14.50 2.50 -1.32
N ILE A 148 15.67 2.48 -1.96
CA ILE A 148 16.31 1.26 -2.47
C ILE A 148 16.52 0.26 -1.34
N SER A 149 17.04 0.70 -0.19
CA SER A 149 17.25 -0.17 0.98
C SER A 149 15.95 -0.78 1.48
N ALA A 150 14.85 -0.01 1.51
CA ALA A 150 13.53 -0.53 1.89
C ALA A 150 13.02 -1.57 0.88
N MET A 151 13.17 -1.32 -0.43
CA MET A 151 12.78 -2.27 -1.47
C MET A 151 13.63 -3.55 -1.43
N ASP A 152 14.93 -3.44 -1.19
CA ASP A 152 15.82 -4.60 -1.03
C ASP A 152 15.41 -5.45 0.17
N ARG A 153 15.07 -4.80 1.29
CA ARG A 153 14.56 -5.47 2.47
C ARG A 153 13.26 -6.22 2.18
N LEU A 154 12.32 -5.59 1.49
CA LEU A 154 11.05 -6.23 1.10
C LEU A 154 11.30 -7.46 0.24
N ILE A 155 12.11 -7.34 -0.82
CA ILE A 155 12.39 -8.43 -1.74
C ILE A 155 13.09 -9.61 -1.04
N SER A 156 13.97 -9.33 -0.06
CA SER A 156 14.74 -10.38 0.64
C SER A 156 13.96 -11.03 1.77
N GLU A 157 13.22 -10.24 2.58
CA GLU A 157 12.50 -10.76 3.75
C GLU A 157 11.11 -11.31 3.39
N TYR A 158 10.50 -10.84 2.29
CA TYR A 158 9.13 -11.19 1.86
C TYR A 158 9.08 -11.56 0.37
N PRO A 159 9.80 -12.60 -0.07
CA PRO A 159 9.90 -12.94 -1.50
C PRO A 159 8.55 -13.32 -2.15
N GLU A 160 7.58 -13.76 -1.36
CA GLU A 160 6.23 -14.11 -1.83
C GLU A 160 5.22 -12.95 -1.72
N SER A 161 5.67 -11.76 -1.33
CA SER A 161 4.79 -10.60 -1.21
C SER A 161 4.28 -10.13 -2.57
N GLN A 162 3.03 -9.72 -2.60
CA GLN A 162 2.42 -9.08 -3.78
C GLN A 162 3.07 -7.75 -4.18
N TYR A 163 3.97 -7.21 -3.35
CA TYR A 163 4.67 -5.94 -3.61
C TYR A 163 6.07 -6.13 -4.20
N VAL A 164 6.50 -7.36 -4.51
CA VAL A 164 7.87 -7.60 -4.99
C VAL A 164 8.10 -7.03 -6.39
N ASP A 165 7.14 -7.15 -7.29
CA ASP A 165 7.22 -6.58 -8.63
C ASP A 165 7.18 -5.04 -8.59
N ASP A 166 6.32 -4.43 -7.75
CA ASP A 166 6.34 -3.00 -7.47
C ASP A 166 7.69 -2.55 -6.90
N ALA A 167 8.23 -3.30 -5.93
CA ALA A 167 9.51 -2.99 -5.30
C ALA A 167 10.67 -3.02 -6.30
N LEU A 168 10.71 -4.01 -7.19
CA LEU A 168 11.72 -4.09 -8.25
C LEU A 168 11.62 -2.90 -9.22
N PHE A 169 10.40 -2.53 -9.61
CA PHE A 169 10.17 -1.39 -10.49
C PHE A 169 10.62 -0.08 -9.84
N GLU A 170 10.21 0.15 -8.60
CA GLU A 170 10.54 1.36 -7.85
C GLU A 170 12.03 1.46 -7.51
N LYS A 171 12.70 0.31 -7.29
CA LYS A 171 14.15 0.22 -7.16
C LYS A 171 14.86 0.62 -8.45
N GLY A 172 14.43 0.10 -9.59
CA GLY A 172 14.97 0.47 -10.91
C GLY A 172 14.84 1.96 -11.17
N ARG A 173 13.65 2.53 -10.94
CA ARG A 173 13.41 3.98 -11.06
C ARG A 173 14.31 4.81 -10.14
N SER A 174 14.54 4.34 -8.92
CA SER A 174 15.38 5.05 -7.95
C SER A 174 16.85 5.05 -8.40
N TYR A 175 17.34 3.96 -9.01
CA TYR A 175 18.66 3.92 -9.60
C TYR A 175 18.80 4.84 -10.83
N VAL A 176 17.74 4.95 -11.66
CA VAL A 176 17.74 5.95 -12.76
C VAL A 176 17.89 7.36 -12.20
N LEU A 177 17.17 7.71 -11.13
CA LEU A 177 17.27 9.03 -10.48
C LEU A 177 18.63 9.29 -9.81
N LEU A 178 19.36 8.24 -9.48
CA LEU A 178 20.73 8.29 -8.96
C LEU A 178 21.79 8.16 -10.07
N GLU A 179 21.38 8.19 -11.34
CA GLU A 179 22.27 8.06 -12.51
C GLU A 179 23.09 6.75 -12.51
N ASN A 180 22.57 5.71 -11.86
CA ASN A 180 23.21 4.39 -11.81
C ASN A 180 22.52 3.44 -12.82
N SER A 181 22.83 3.61 -14.10
CA SER A 181 22.20 2.86 -15.19
C SER A 181 22.39 1.36 -15.07
N SER A 182 23.56 0.89 -14.63
CA SER A 182 23.84 -0.55 -14.49
C SER A 182 22.91 -1.21 -13.46
N SER A 183 22.73 -0.61 -12.28
CA SER A 183 21.85 -1.14 -11.23
C SER A 183 20.38 -0.99 -11.63
N ALA A 184 20.01 0.07 -12.33
CA ALA A 184 18.67 0.25 -12.87
C ALA A 184 18.31 -0.85 -13.87
N ALA A 185 19.21 -1.14 -14.83
CA ALA A 185 19.03 -2.21 -15.80
C ALA A 185 18.83 -3.57 -15.11
N GLN A 186 19.68 -3.92 -14.13
CA GLN A 186 19.56 -5.17 -13.37
C GLN A 186 18.20 -5.31 -12.67
N ALA A 187 17.69 -4.23 -12.07
CA ALA A 187 16.40 -4.25 -11.40
C ALA A 187 15.23 -4.47 -12.38
N PHE A 188 15.25 -3.76 -13.52
CA PHE A 188 14.23 -3.92 -14.56
C PHE A 188 14.30 -5.28 -15.25
N GLU A 189 15.50 -5.79 -15.55
CA GLU A 189 15.69 -7.14 -16.12
C GLU A 189 15.19 -8.22 -15.18
N LYS A 190 15.48 -8.09 -13.87
CA LYS A 190 14.96 -9.00 -12.86
C LYS A 190 13.45 -9.00 -12.84
N LEU A 191 12.82 -7.84 -12.84
CA LEU A 191 11.35 -7.71 -12.89
C LEU A 191 10.77 -8.40 -14.13
N ILE A 192 11.31 -8.14 -15.31
CA ILE A 192 10.82 -8.73 -16.57
C ILE A 192 10.96 -10.26 -16.56
N ARG A 193 12.06 -10.76 -16.02
CA ARG A 193 12.35 -12.20 -15.96
C ARG A 193 11.46 -12.94 -14.96
N GLU A 194 11.29 -12.38 -13.76
CA GLU A 194 10.63 -13.06 -12.65
C GLU A 194 9.12 -12.82 -12.62
N PHE A 195 8.66 -11.69 -13.16
CA PHE A 195 7.24 -11.30 -13.17
C PHE A 195 6.73 -10.91 -14.57
N PRO A 196 6.88 -11.77 -15.59
CA PRO A 196 6.56 -11.42 -16.97
C PRO A 196 5.07 -11.06 -17.20
N GLN A 197 4.18 -11.48 -16.31
CA GLN A 197 2.75 -11.18 -16.40
C GLN A 197 2.37 -9.86 -15.69
N SER A 198 3.27 -9.26 -14.94
CA SER A 198 3.03 -7.97 -14.30
C SER A 198 2.91 -6.85 -15.35
N SER A 199 1.96 -5.93 -15.12
CA SER A 199 1.89 -4.71 -15.93
C SER A 199 3.14 -3.85 -15.82
N LEU A 200 3.88 -3.98 -14.71
CA LEU A 200 5.14 -3.29 -14.48
C LEU A 200 6.29 -3.87 -15.30
N ALA A 201 6.26 -5.15 -15.65
CA ALA A 201 7.26 -5.74 -16.54
C ALA A 201 7.25 -5.07 -17.94
N ARG A 202 6.06 -4.77 -18.46
CA ARG A 202 5.93 -4.02 -19.73
C ARG A 202 6.53 -2.62 -19.64
N LYS A 203 6.22 -1.90 -18.57
CA LYS A 203 6.76 -0.57 -18.28
C LYS A 203 8.28 -0.61 -18.07
N ALA A 204 8.77 -1.63 -17.35
CA ALA A 204 10.19 -1.86 -17.14
C ALA A 204 10.94 -2.07 -18.46
N GLY A 205 10.35 -2.80 -19.42
CA GLY A 205 10.93 -2.98 -20.74
C GLY A 205 11.12 -1.67 -21.52
N ILE A 206 10.14 -0.76 -21.44
CA ILE A 206 10.29 0.60 -22.02
C ILE A 206 11.40 1.37 -21.30
N GLN A 207 11.40 1.36 -19.96
CA GLN A 207 12.44 2.06 -19.20
C GLN A 207 13.84 1.51 -19.51
N LEU A 208 13.97 0.21 -19.68
CA LEU A 208 15.21 -0.45 -20.03
C LEU A 208 15.70 -0.03 -21.44
N GLY A 209 14.79 0.02 -22.42
CA GLY A 209 15.10 0.50 -23.77
C GLY A 209 15.60 1.95 -23.75
N LEU A 210 14.89 2.83 -23.07
CA LEU A 210 15.26 4.23 -22.91
C LEU A 210 16.61 4.39 -22.18
N LEU A 211 16.83 3.59 -21.12
CA LEU A 211 18.07 3.59 -20.36
C LEU A 211 19.27 3.24 -21.24
N TYR A 212 19.19 2.15 -22.00
CA TYR A 212 20.25 1.74 -22.92
C TYR A 212 20.47 2.75 -24.03
N TYR A 213 19.43 3.38 -24.56
CA TYR A 213 19.56 4.43 -25.57
C TYR A 213 20.32 5.64 -24.99
N ASN A 214 19.96 6.11 -23.80
CA ASN A 214 20.64 7.23 -23.14
C ASN A 214 22.09 6.92 -22.75
N ASP A 215 22.39 5.65 -22.49
CA ASP A 215 23.76 5.17 -22.21
C ASP A 215 24.57 4.88 -23.48
N ASN A 216 24.09 5.33 -24.66
CA ASN A 216 24.74 5.12 -25.96
C ASN A 216 24.97 3.64 -26.29
N GLN A 217 23.99 2.78 -25.97
CA GLN A 217 23.96 1.34 -26.26
C GLN A 217 22.76 0.99 -27.15
N PRO A 218 22.69 1.51 -28.37
CA PRO A 218 21.51 1.45 -29.22
C PRO A 218 21.08 0.02 -29.58
N GLU A 219 22.03 -0.92 -29.74
CA GLU A 219 21.70 -2.33 -30.02
C GLU A 219 20.92 -2.97 -28.86
N LYS A 220 21.30 -2.67 -27.61
CA LYS A 220 20.55 -3.14 -26.44
C LYS A 220 19.21 -2.46 -26.33
N ALA A 221 19.11 -1.17 -26.62
CA ALA A 221 17.85 -0.45 -26.68
C ALA A 221 16.89 -1.09 -27.70
N LEU A 222 17.35 -1.36 -28.91
CA LEU A 222 16.56 -2.07 -29.92
C LEU A 222 16.11 -3.45 -29.46
N ALA A 223 16.99 -4.21 -28.80
CA ALA A 223 16.64 -5.53 -28.26
C ALA A 223 15.54 -5.43 -27.19
N ALA A 224 15.65 -4.48 -26.27
CA ALA A 224 14.66 -4.25 -25.22
C ALA A 224 13.29 -3.86 -25.80
N TYR A 225 13.23 -2.92 -26.73
CA TYR A 225 11.99 -2.52 -27.39
C TYR A 225 11.36 -3.66 -28.21
N LYS A 226 12.16 -4.42 -28.97
CA LYS A 226 11.67 -5.61 -29.69
C LYS A 226 11.09 -6.65 -28.77
N GLN A 227 11.68 -6.85 -27.59
CA GLN A 227 11.15 -7.77 -26.57
C GLN A 227 9.79 -7.32 -26.05
N VAL A 228 9.59 -6.02 -25.80
CA VAL A 228 8.28 -5.49 -25.38
C VAL A 228 7.23 -5.72 -26.46
N ILE A 229 7.56 -5.42 -27.74
CA ILE A 229 6.64 -5.59 -28.88
C ILE A 229 6.26 -7.07 -29.04
N SER A 230 7.22 -7.97 -28.92
CA SER A 230 7.02 -9.40 -29.10
C SER A 230 6.24 -10.03 -27.95
N ASN A 231 6.57 -9.68 -26.70
CA ASN A 231 5.99 -10.32 -25.53
C ASN A 231 4.61 -9.77 -25.16
N TYR A 232 4.30 -8.53 -25.56
CA TYR A 232 3.07 -7.84 -25.19
C TYR A 232 2.35 -7.20 -26.38
N PRO A 233 2.06 -7.97 -27.44
CA PRO A 233 1.49 -7.44 -28.68
C PRO A 233 0.15 -6.75 -28.40
N GLY A 234 -0.06 -5.60 -29.01
CA GLY A 234 -1.30 -4.82 -28.88
C GLY A 234 -1.40 -3.96 -27.60
N SER A 235 -0.44 -4.04 -26.65
CA SER A 235 -0.41 -3.16 -25.48
C SER A 235 -0.02 -1.74 -25.85
N GLU A 236 -0.35 -0.78 -24.97
CA GLU A 236 0.11 0.62 -25.16
C GLU A 236 1.64 0.69 -25.08
N GLU A 237 2.25 -0.09 -24.20
CA GLU A 237 3.71 -0.18 -24.11
C GLU A 237 4.34 -0.71 -25.40
N ALA A 238 3.72 -1.66 -26.10
CA ALA A 238 4.22 -2.12 -27.41
C ALA A 238 4.14 -1.03 -28.47
N LYS A 239 3.11 -0.18 -28.46
CA LYS A 239 2.99 0.97 -29.37
C LYS A 239 4.10 2.01 -29.10
N ILE A 240 4.35 2.31 -27.81
CA ILE A 240 5.45 3.19 -27.39
C ILE A 240 6.78 2.61 -27.84
N ALA A 241 7.04 1.33 -27.55
CA ALA A 241 8.26 0.64 -27.95
C ALA A 241 8.49 0.67 -29.46
N LEU A 242 7.42 0.55 -30.28
CA LEU A 242 7.54 0.64 -31.72
C LEU A 242 7.93 2.04 -32.19
N GLN A 243 7.41 3.07 -31.54
CA GLN A 243 7.76 4.46 -31.85
C GLN A 243 9.21 4.76 -31.46
N ASP A 244 9.65 4.39 -30.27
CA ASP A 244 11.00 4.60 -29.78
C ASP A 244 12.02 3.80 -30.59
N LEU A 245 11.68 2.57 -30.97
CA LEU A 245 12.49 1.72 -31.82
C LEU A 245 12.77 2.38 -33.19
N LYS A 246 11.76 3.04 -33.80
CA LYS A 246 11.94 3.79 -35.05
C LYS A 246 12.91 4.96 -34.87
N SER A 247 12.82 5.69 -33.75
CA SER A 247 13.73 6.79 -33.44
C SER A 247 15.15 6.30 -33.31
N VAL A 248 15.40 5.20 -32.61
CA VAL A 248 16.75 4.60 -32.48
C VAL A 248 17.30 4.19 -33.84
N TYR A 249 16.47 3.64 -34.75
CA TYR A 249 16.92 3.28 -36.10
C TYR A 249 17.28 4.50 -36.96
N ILE A 250 16.58 5.62 -36.79
CA ILE A 250 16.89 6.86 -37.51
C ILE A 250 18.25 7.42 -37.07
N ASP A 251 18.53 7.37 -35.77
CA ASP A 251 19.79 7.89 -35.20
C ASP A 251 21.01 7.02 -35.51
N LEU A 252 20.79 5.75 -35.88
CA LEU A 252 21.86 4.83 -36.28
C LEU A 252 22.25 4.91 -37.77
N ASN A 253 21.44 5.60 -38.62
CA ASN A 253 21.70 5.76 -40.06
C ASN A 253 22.06 7.19 -40.43
#